data_1adf9a6cef3b3c64cf52f92b71e10140
#
_entry.id   1adf9a6cef3b3c64cf52f92b71e10140
#
_cell.length_a   1.000
_cell.length_b   1.000
_cell.length_c   1.000
_cell.angle_alpha   90.00
_cell.angle_beta   90.00
_cell.angle_gamma   90.00
#
_symmetry.space_group_name_H-M   'P 1'
#
loop_
_entity.id
_entity.type
_entity.pdbx_description
1 polymer ?
#
loop_
_entity_poly.entity_id
_entity_poly.type
_entity_poly.pdbx_seq_one_letter_code
_entity_poly.pdbx_strand_id
1 'polypeptide(L)'
;MAKVLLIEEDDDARPIMQHNLRRAGFDLLVAVDEQTALDWLAAGGARADLILVNLVGKTTGEAFDAARRVKQQSALDGSTPVVVIAEKYGDGLEGTDVPAGEGEWVTYMEDSTQLHELISRLTAG
;
A
#
# COMPACT_ATOMS: atom_id res chain seq x y z
N MET A 1 -16.86 -2.06 1.91
CA MET A 1 -15.72 -1.15 1.92
C MET A 1 -14.43 -1.92 1.76
N ALA A 2 -13.54 -1.46 0.91
CA ALA A 2 -12.23 -2.09 0.77
C ALA A 2 -11.39 -1.84 2.03
N LYS A 3 -10.70 -2.87 2.48
CA LYS A 3 -9.76 -2.77 3.58
C LYS A 3 -8.34 -2.71 3.03
N VAL A 4 -7.61 -1.66 3.39
CA VAL A 4 -6.24 -1.41 2.95
C VAL A 4 -5.28 -1.68 4.10
N LEU A 5 -4.28 -2.52 3.87
CA LEU A 5 -3.16 -2.65 4.79
C LEU A 5 -2.13 -1.58 4.40
N LEU A 6 -2.00 -0.55 5.23
CA LEU A 6 -1.04 0.52 5.02
C LEU A 6 0.23 0.22 5.80
N ILE A 7 1.35 0.11 5.09
CA ILE A 7 2.68 0.00 5.72
C ILE A 7 3.39 1.32 5.46
N GLU A 8 3.48 2.17 6.48
CA GLU A 8 4.03 3.52 6.40
C GLU A 8 5.02 3.75 7.53
N GLU A 9 6.30 3.84 7.19
CA GLU A 9 7.36 4.02 8.18
C GLU A 9 7.55 5.46 8.65
N ASP A 10 7.11 6.43 7.84
CA ASP A 10 7.26 7.84 8.19
C ASP A 10 6.22 8.25 9.24
N ASP A 11 6.68 8.62 10.43
CA ASP A 11 5.80 8.99 11.54
C ASP A 11 5.01 10.28 11.27
N ASP A 12 5.51 11.16 10.41
CA ASP A 12 4.81 12.39 10.05
C ASP A 12 3.76 12.15 8.95
N ALA A 13 4.08 11.32 7.97
CA ALA A 13 3.17 11.02 6.86
C ALA A 13 2.04 10.08 7.28
N ARG A 14 2.28 9.17 8.21
CA ARG A 14 1.32 8.12 8.57
C ARG A 14 -0.04 8.66 9.04
N PRO A 15 -0.12 9.62 9.97
CA PRO A 15 -1.42 10.16 10.38
C PRO A 15 -2.16 10.85 9.25
N ILE A 16 -1.45 11.53 8.37
CA ILE A 16 -2.04 12.21 7.21
C ILE A 16 -2.62 11.20 6.23
N MET A 17 -1.89 10.14 5.92
CA MET A 17 -2.35 9.05 5.07
C MET A 17 -3.59 8.37 5.65
N GLN A 18 -3.57 8.06 6.96
CA GLN A 18 -4.70 7.46 7.64
C GLN A 18 -5.95 8.33 7.51
N HIS A 19 -5.80 9.62 7.79
CA HIS A 19 -6.92 10.55 7.72
C HIS A 19 -7.52 10.60 6.32
N ASN A 20 -6.68 10.75 5.31
CA ASN A 20 -7.13 10.87 3.92
C ASN A 20 -7.81 9.60 3.42
N LEU A 21 -7.25 8.44 3.73
CA LEU A 21 -7.82 7.16 3.29
C LEU A 21 -9.14 6.86 3.99
N ARG A 22 -9.24 7.11 5.29
CA ARG A 22 -10.50 6.92 6.02
C ARG A 22 -11.56 7.88 5.54
N ARG A 23 -11.19 9.11 5.27
CA ARG A 23 -12.12 10.11 4.72
C ARG A 23 -12.64 9.72 3.34
N ALA A 24 -11.83 9.02 2.55
CA ALA A 24 -12.25 8.50 1.25
C ALA A 24 -13.14 7.24 1.36
N GLY A 25 -13.34 6.71 2.56
CA GLY A 25 -14.25 5.58 2.82
C GLY A 25 -13.57 4.23 2.94
N PHE A 26 -12.25 4.17 2.94
CA PHE A 26 -11.54 2.90 3.10
C PHE A 26 -11.39 2.51 4.57
N ASP A 27 -11.48 1.22 4.84
CA ASP A 27 -11.08 0.66 6.13
C ASP A 27 -9.58 0.43 6.12
N LEU A 28 -8.93 0.64 7.26
CA LEU A 28 -7.47 0.52 7.34
C LEU A 28 -7.01 -0.44 8.42
N LEU A 29 -5.96 -1.20 8.07
CA LEU A 29 -5.00 -1.74 9.04
C LEU A 29 -3.73 -0.95 8.83
N VAL A 30 -3.16 -0.38 9.90
CA VAL A 30 -1.98 0.47 9.79
C VAL A 30 -0.81 -0.18 10.50
N ALA A 31 0.30 -0.35 9.76
CA ALA A 31 1.53 -0.91 10.29
C ALA A 31 2.67 0.08 10.10
N VAL A 32 3.53 0.20 11.11
CA VAL A 32 4.68 1.09 11.07
C VAL A 32 5.83 0.50 10.26
N ASP A 33 5.84 -0.82 10.07
CA ASP A 33 6.86 -1.55 9.30
C ASP A 33 6.34 -2.91 8.87
N GLU A 34 7.17 -3.64 8.15
CA GLU A 34 6.86 -4.99 7.67
C GLU A 34 6.53 -5.95 8.82
N GLN A 35 7.32 -5.92 9.89
CA GLN A 35 7.14 -6.83 11.02
C GLN A 35 5.79 -6.59 11.72
N THR A 36 5.42 -5.34 11.90
CA THR A 36 4.11 -4.99 12.48
C THR A 36 2.97 -5.52 11.61
N ALA A 37 3.11 -5.41 10.29
CA ALA A 37 2.12 -5.94 9.35
C ALA A 37 1.99 -7.46 9.50
N LEU A 38 3.11 -8.17 9.60
CA LEU A 38 3.11 -9.62 9.80
C LEU A 38 2.44 -10.00 11.12
N ASP A 39 2.72 -9.26 12.19
CA ASP A 39 2.12 -9.49 13.50
C ASP A 39 0.61 -9.31 13.46
N TRP A 40 0.12 -8.25 12.79
CA TRP A 40 -1.31 -8.00 12.63
C TRP A 40 -2.02 -9.15 11.90
N LEU A 41 -1.42 -9.64 10.82
CA LEU A 41 -2.02 -10.70 10.01
C LEU A 41 -1.90 -12.07 10.68
N ALA A 42 -0.85 -12.30 11.45
CA ALA A 42 -0.65 -13.56 12.18
C ALA A 42 -1.63 -13.72 13.34
N ALA A 43 -2.18 -12.62 13.86
CA ALA A 43 -3.14 -12.66 14.96
C ALA A 43 -4.48 -13.31 14.57
N GLY A 44 -4.67 -13.61 13.30
CA GLY A 44 -5.85 -14.30 12.79
C GLY A 44 -7.06 -13.38 12.63
N GLY A 45 -7.77 -13.50 11.55
CA GLY A 45 -8.97 -12.70 11.29
C GLY A 45 -8.72 -11.37 10.62
N ALA A 46 -7.48 -10.89 10.57
CA ALA A 46 -7.17 -9.68 9.82
C ALA A 46 -7.13 -10.02 8.33
N ARG A 47 -7.79 -9.18 7.52
CA ARG A 47 -7.82 -9.31 6.06
C ARG A 47 -7.48 -7.97 5.44
N ALA A 48 -6.94 -8.00 4.23
CA ALA A 48 -6.74 -6.81 3.44
C ALA A 48 -7.09 -7.11 1.98
N ASP A 49 -7.73 -6.15 1.34
CA ASP A 49 -8.07 -6.22 -0.08
C ASP A 49 -6.97 -5.64 -0.94
N LEU A 50 -6.04 -4.89 -0.33
CA LEU A 50 -4.92 -4.27 -1.00
C LEU A 50 -3.83 -3.95 0.03
N ILE A 51 -2.56 -4.07 -0.39
CA ILE A 51 -1.41 -3.65 0.42
C ILE A 51 -0.86 -2.37 -0.17
N LEU A 52 -0.79 -1.32 0.64
CA LEU A 52 -0.22 -0.03 0.26
C LEU A 52 1.06 0.19 1.05
N VAL A 53 2.18 0.37 0.36
CA VAL A 53 3.49 0.41 1.00
C VAL A 53 4.21 1.72 0.70
N ASN A 54 4.67 2.38 1.76
CA ASN A 54 5.60 3.49 1.66
C ASN A 54 6.71 3.27 2.69
N LEU A 55 7.85 2.72 2.26
CA LEU A 55 8.96 2.42 3.13
C LEU A 55 10.04 3.49 2.97
N VAL A 56 10.33 4.21 4.05
CA VAL A 56 11.30 5.31 4.06
C VAL A 56 12.70 4.78 3.72
N GLY A 57 13.38 5.46 2.80
CA GLY A 57 14.75 5.13 2.44
C GLY A 57 14.95 3.85 1.67
N LYS A 58 13.87 3.22 1.20
CA LYS A 58 13.94 1.98 0.42
C LYS A 58 13.61 2.23 -1.05
N THR A 59 14.12 1.36 -1.91
CA THR A 59 13.75 1.38 -3.33
C THR A 59 12.35 0.78 -3.52
N THR A 60 11.75 1.03 -4.68
CA THR A 60 10.46 0.41 -5.01
C THR A 60 10.57 -1.11 -5.04
N GLY A 61 11.69 -1.64 -5.53
CA GLY A 61 11.94 -3.10 -5.52
C GLY A 61 11.97 -3.67 -4.12
N GLU A 62 12.62 -3.00 -3.18
CA GLU A 62 12.65 -3.42 -1.78
C GLU A 62 11.25 -3.37 -1.14
N ALA A 63 10.46 -2.35 -1.48
CA ALA A 63 9.09 -2.23 -1.00
C ALA A 63 8.20 -3.36 -1.53
N PHE A 64 8.35 -3.72 -2.81
CA PHE A 64 7.63 -4.87 -3.36
C PHE A 64 8.05 -6.17 -2.70
N ASP A 65 9.34 -6.36 -2.42
CA ASP A 65 9.83 -7.56 -1.73
C ASP A 65 9.22 -7.67 -0.34
N ALA A 66 9.10 -6.56 0.40
CA ALA A 66 8.45 -6.54 1.70
C ALA A 66 6.97 -6.96 1.60
N ALA A 67 6.25 -6.42 0.62
CA ALA A 67 4.85 -6.78 0.40
C ALA A 67 4.68 -8.24 0.03
N ARG A 68 5.58 -8.78 -0.79
CA ARG A 68 5.56 -10.20 -1.18
C ARG A 68 5.79 -11.10 0.03
N ARG A 69 6.73 -10.74 0.92
CA ARG A 69 6.95 -11.48 2.16
C ARG A 69 5.71 -11.46 3.05
N VAL A 70 5.05 -10.32 3.16
CA VAL A 70 3.81 -10.21 3.93
C VAL A 70 2.75 -11.15 3.37
N LYS A 71 2.57 -11.20 2.05
CA LYS A 71 1.60 -12.11 1.42
C LYS A 71 1.97 -13.58 1.65
N GLN A 72 3.26 -13.91 1.52
CA GLN A 72 3.73 -15.30 1.67
C GLN A 72 3.62 -15.82 3.09
N GLN A 73 3.84 -14.96 4.08
CA GLN A 73 3.89 -15.32 5.49
C GLN A 73 2.55 -15.12 6.21
N SER A 74 1.52 -14.76 5.48
CA SER A 74 0.18 -14.53 6.03
C SER A 74 -0.83 -15.36 5.23
N ALA A 75 -2.11 -15.28 5.64
CA ALA A 75 -3.20 -15.94 4.95
C ALA A 75 -3.74 -15.13 3.77
N LEU A 76 -3.06 -14.06 3.36
CA LEU A 76 -3.52 -13.24 2.24
C LEU A 76 -3.40 -13.99 0.93
N ASP A 77 -4.38 -13.76 0.06
CA ASP A 77 -4.39 -14.31 -1.29
C ASP A 77 -3.22 -13.74 -2.09
N GLY A 78 -2.52 -14.60 -2.85
CA GLY A 78 -1.44 -14.16 -3.74
C GLY A 78 -1.89 -13.15 -4.79
N SER A 79 -3.20 -13.07 -5.08
CA SER A 79 -3.76 -12.09 -6.01
C SER A 79 -4.05 -10.73 -5.37
N THR A 80 -3.85 -10.58 -4.05
CA THR A 80 -4.05 -9.29 -3.38
C THR A 80 -3.16 -8.23 -4.03
N PRO A 81 -3.73 -7.13 -4.57
CA PRO A 81 -2.92 -6.11 -5.23
C PRO A 81 -2.01 -5.37 -4.26
N VAL A 82 -0.86 -4.95 -4.79
CA VAL A 82 0.13 -4.18 -4.05
C VAL A 82 0.38 -2.86 -4.77
N VAL A 83 0.31 -1.78 -4.02
CA VAL A 83 0.65 -0.44 -4.51
C VAL A 83 1.82 0.09 -3.70
N VAL A 84 2.90 0.45 -4.38
CA VAL A 84 4.06 1.09 -3.77
C VAL A 84 4.04 2.58 -4.13
N ILE A 85 4.18 3.43 -3.12
CA ILE A 85 4.28 4.87 -3.31
C ILE A 85 5.76 5.21 -3.52
N ALA A 86 6.09 5.81 -4.67
CA ALA A 86 7.46 6.23 -4.95
C ALA A 86 7.76 7.56 -4.27
N GLU A 87 8.87 7.62 -3.53
CA GLU A 87 9.29 8.83 -2.83
C GLU A 87 10.02 9.81 -3.74
N LYS A 88 10.83 9.28 -4.66
CA LYS A 88 11.66 10.09 -5.55
C LYS A 88 11.48 9.61 -6.98
N TYR A 89 11.26 10.53 -7.88
CA TYR A 89 11.04 10.22 -9.30
C TYR A 89 11.36 11.45 -10.16
N GLY A 90 11.57 11.19 -11.45
CA GLY A 90 11.80 12.27 -12.42
C GLY A 90 10.52 12.99 -12.80
N ASP A 91 10.67 14.19 -13.33
CA ASP A 91 9.56 15.11 -13.63
C ASP A 91 8.48 14.51 -14.54
N GLY A 92 8.85 13.62 -15.44
CA GLY A 92 7.90 13.02 -16.37
C GLY A 92 6.99 11.95 -15.77
N LEU A 93 7.22 11.55 -14.52
CA LEU A 93 6.46 10.47 -13.88
C LEU A 93 5.36 10.97 -12.96
N GLU A 94 5.43 12.22 -12.50
CA GLU A 94 4.44 12.77 -11.57
C GLU A 94 3.03 12.62 -12.11
N GLY A 95 2.13 12.11 -11.29
CA GLY A 95 0.73 11.90 -11.67
C GLY A 95 0.46 10.60 -12.42
N THR A 96 1.46 9.72 -12.55
CA THR A 96 1.28 8.45 -13.26
C THR A 96 1.25 7.25 -12.30
N ASP A 97 0.51 6.22 -12.69
CA ASP A 97 0.51 4.90 -12.03
C ASP A 97 1.04 3.89 -13.03
N VAL A 98 2.09 3.16 -12.64
CA VAL A 98 2.79 2.26 -13.56
C VAL A 98 2.69 0.81 -13.06
N PRO A 99 2.20 -0.12 -13.91
CA PRO A 99 2.22 -1.53 -13.53
C PRO A 99 3.67 -2.03 -13.44
N ALA A 100 3.96 -2.75 -12.35
CA ALA A 100 5.29 -3.26 -12.07
C ALA A 100 5.36 -4.78 -12.12
N GLY A 101 4.20 -5.44 -12.18
CA GLY A 101 4.07 -6.88 -12.23
C GLY A 101 2.59 -7.24 -12.13
N GLU A 102 2.27 -8.52 -12.07
CA GLU A 102 0.89 -8.96 -11.92
C GLU A 102 0.34 -8.55 -10.57
N GLY A 103 -0.65 -7.64 -10.57
CA GLY A 103 -1.23 -7.10 -9.35
C GLY A 103 -0.31 -6.15 -8.58
N GLU A 104 0.78 -5.70 -9.19
CA GLU A 104 1.75 -4.80 -8.54
C GLU A 104 1.84 -3.48 -9.31
N TRP A 105 1.72 -2.37 -8.58
CA TRP A 105 1.71 -1.02 -9.15
C TRP A 105 2.61 -0.08 -8.38
N VAL A 106 3.26 0.84 -9.09
CA VAL A 106 3.96 1.97 -8.50
C VAL A 106 3.14 3.22 -8.79
N THR A 107 2.82 3.98 -7.75
CA THR A 107 2.16 5.28 -7.94
C THR A 107 3.15 6.41 -7.70
N TYR A 108 3.23 7.30 -8.68
CA TYR A 108 4.02 8.54 -8.61
C TYR A 108 3.03 9.65 -8.29
N MET A 109 2.64 9.74 -7.02
CA MET A 109 1.52 10.56 -6.59
C MET A 109 1.71 12.05 -6.86
N GLU A 110 0.73 12.64 -7.52
CA GLU A 110 0.57 14.07 -7.60
C GLU A 110 -0.30 14.57 -6.42
N ASP A 111 -1.37 13.84 -6.13
CA ASP A 111 -2.28 14.16 -5.03
C ASP A 111 -2.96 12.90 -4.48
N SER A 112 -3.73 13.07 -3.39
CA SER A 112 -4.41 11.94 -2.75
C SER A 112 -5.56 11.39 -3.58
N THR A 113 -6.17 12.19 -4.45
CA THR A 113 -7.25 11.73 -5.34
C THR A 113 -6.74 10.64 -6.29
N GLN A 114 -5.54 10.82 -6.84
CA GLN A 114 -4.91 9.83 -7.70
C GLN A 114 -4.78 8.48 -6.99
N LEU A 115 -4.29 8.50 -5.74
CA LEU A 115 -4.14 7.29 -4.94
C LEU A 115 -5.49 6.63 -4.67
N HIS A 116 -6.50 7.41 -4.27
CA HIS A 116 -7.83 6.87 -3.98
C HIS A 116 -8.47 6.23 -5.21
N GLU A 117 -8.31 6.84 -6.37
CA GLU A 117 -8.82 6.28 -7.63
C GLU A 117 -8.14 4.96 -7.98
N LEU A 118 -6.82 4.88 -7.81
CA LEU A 118 -6.07 3.65 -8.07
C LEU A 118 -6.53 2.54 -7.13
N ILE A 119 -6.64 2.81 -5.83
CA ILE A 119 -7.10 1.82 -4.86
C ILE A 119 -8.50 1.34 -5.21
N SER A 120 -9.42 2.26 -5.50
CA SER A 120 -10.80 1.92 -5.86
C SER A 120 -10.85 1.02 -7.09
N ARG A 121 -10.05 1.32 -8.10
CA ARG A 121 -10.00 0.54 -9.34
C ARG A 121 -9.49 -0.87 -9.07
N LEU A 122 -8.44 -1.01 -8.26
CA LEU A 122 -7.82 -2.30 -7.99
C LEU A 122 -8.64 -3.18 -7.05
N THR A 123 -9.50 -2.58 -6.23
CA THR A 123 -10.34 -3.32 -5.29
C THR A 123 -11.78 -3.50 -5.79
N ALA A 124 -12.12 -2.92 -6.93
CA ALA A 124 -13.44 -3.06 -7.55
C ALA A 124 -13.57 -4.44 -8.19
N GLY A 125 -14.54 -5.16 -7.80
CA GLY A 125 -14.83 -6.44 -8.38
C GLY A 125 -14.33 -7.59 -7.64
#